data_f6280ed4e1c16f4c6fc26e4455dad10d
#
_entry.id   f6280ed4e1c16f4c6fc26e4455dad10d
#
_cell.length_a   1.000
_cell.length_b   1.000
_cell.length_c   1.000
_cell.angle_alpha   90.00
_cell.angle_beta   90.00
_cell.angle_gamma   90.00
#
_symmetry.space_group_name_H-M   'P 1'
#
loop_
_entity.id
_entity.type
_entity.pdbx_description
1 polymer ?
#
loop_
_entity_poly.entity_id
_entity_poly.type
_entity_poly.pdbx_seq_one_letter_code
_entity_poly.pdbx_strand_id
1 'polypeptide(L)'
;QTNRIGERIGRFEYGWRMLSADWQLAGEAAFNRLDRASGLFRLVPGGEFVAVPFPAGTGGVTEDRYEAILSLSKQVTRTIAVQVTAGGEYSRIEQTGPAANSRSFQRPKGSLSLAWTPGGKFDASIKVARKVGQLSFGDFLASVALDDDNQNAGNNALRPVQSWDFDVEANRRFGPWGSLKLEYSHRRFEDFIDFFPLDTGGEARGNIGDASSHRITATGTLKLDPIGAKGVRIDIAAATASLGVTDPFTGLERPFSNNTIDYIEANFRHDVAGSDWAYGAGL
;
A
#
# COMPACT_ATOMS: atom_id res chain seq x y z
N GLN A 1 16.83 -22.33 -4.07
CA GLN A 1 16.37 -21.18 -4.84
C GLN A 1 17.43 -20.08 -4.82
N THR A 2 17.70 -19.46 -5.97
CA THR A 2 18.60 -18.30 -6.11
C THR A 2 17.83 -17.19 -6.80
N ASN A 3 17.86 -15.99 -6.21
CA ASN A 3 17.26 -14.77 -6.79
C ASN A 3 18.36 -13.74 -7.05
N ARG A 4 18.32 -13.10 -8.21
CA ARG A 4 19.12 -11.90 -8.50
C ARG A 4 18.16 -10.78 -8.85
N ILE A 5 18.15 -9.74 -8.02
CA ILE A 5 17.28 -8.58 -8.14
C ILE A 5 18.14 -7.37 -8.47
N GLY A 6 17.66 -6.53 -9.38
CA GLY A 6 18.30 -5.25 -9.71
C GLY A 6 17.26 -4.19 -9.99
N GLU A 7 17.56 -2.97 -9.54
CA GLU A 7 16.74 -1.79 -9.80
C GLU A 7 17.64 -0.61 -10.16
N ARG A 8 17.21 0.18 -11.14
CA ARG A 8 17.86 1.44 -11.52
C ARG A 8 16.78 2.48 -11.72
N ILE A 9 16.89 3.61 -11.01
CA ILE A 9 15.92 4.69 -11.07
C ILE A 9 16.64 5.98 -11.44
N GLY A 10 16.10 6.69 -12.43
CA GLY A 10 16.43 8.06 -12.73
C GLY A 10 15.21 8.94 -12.50
N ARG A 11 15.36 10.01 -11.73
CA ARG A 11 14.28 10.95 -11.41
C ARG A 11 14.72 12.38 -11.61
N PHE A 12 13.83 13.21 -12.12
CA PHE A 12 14.01 14.66 -12.14
C PHE A 12 12.77 15.35 -11.59
N GLU A 13 12.97 16.54 -11.03
CA GLU A 13 11.92 17.43 -10.57
C GLU A 13 12.28 18.86 -10.96
N TYR A 14 11.32 19.60 -11.48
CA TYR A 14 11.47 21.00 -11.79
C TYR A 14 10.27 21.80 -11.27
N GLY A 15 10.56 22.76 -10.39
CA GLY A 15 9.53 23.62 -9.76
C GLY A 15 9.63 25.05 -10.27
N TRP A 16 8.49 25.69 -10.46
CA TRP A 16 8.39 27.12 -10.80
C TRP A 16 7.14 27.73 -10.17
N ARG A 17 7.11 29.06 -10.15
CA ARG A 17 5.95 29.80 -9.66
C ARG A 17 5.32 30.59 -10.76
N MET A 18 3.99 30.43 -10.95
CA MET A 18 3.21 31.11 -11.97
C MET A 18 1.76 31.26 -11.50
N LEU A 19 1.12 32.42 -11.78
CA LEU A 19 -0.29 32.73 -11.43
C LEU A 19 -0.58 32.58 -9.92
N SER A 20 0.37 32.98 -9.07
CA SER A 20 0.30 32.83 -7.61
C SER A 20 0.07 31.39 -7.16
N ALA A 21 0.61 30.45 -7.90
CA ALA A 21 0.60 29.03 -7.61
C ALA A 21 2.01 28.46 -7.79
N ASP A 22 2.32 27.44 -7.02
CA ASP A 22 3.55 26.67 -7.14
C ASP A 22 3.30 25.46 -8.04
N TRP A 23 4.10 25.35 -9.09
CA TRP A 23 4.03 24.29 -10.07
C TRP A 23 5.24 23.40 -9.98
N GLN A 24 5.06 22.11 -10.22
CA GLN A 24 6.15 21.14 -10.28
C GLN A 24 5.89 20.14 -11.40
N LEU A 25 6.89 19.91 -12.22
CA LEU A 25 6.95 18.79 -13.15
C LEU A 25 7.94 17.76 -12.60
N ALA A 26 7.48 16.53 -12.41
CA ALA A 26 8.30 15.40 -12.03
C ALA A 26 8.28 14.35 -13.12
N GLY A 27 9.42 13.70 -13.35
CA GLY A 27 9.53 12.55 -14.24
C GLY A 27 10.42 11.49 -13.64
N GLU A 28 10.07 10.23 -13.87
CA GLU A 28 10.79 9.06 -13.38
C GLU A 28 10.94 8.04 -14.50
N ALA A 29 12.12 7.43 -14.60
CA ALA A 29 12.37 6.24 -15.38
C ALA A 29 12.96 5.17 -14.45
N ALA A 30 12.32 4.01 -14.37
CA ALA A 30 12.75 2.89 -13.54
C ALA A 30 12.91 1.63 -14.39
N PHE A 31 14.02 0.91 -14.15
CA PHE A 31 14.36 -0.33 -14.81
C PHE A 31 14.56 -1.40 -13.74
N ASN A 32 13.65 -2.34 -13.68
CA ASN A 32 13.59 -3.38 -12.67
C ASN A 32 13.86 -4.75 -13.29
N ARG A 33 14.53 -5.63 -12.54
CA ARG A 33 14.84 -6.98 -12.97
C ARG A 33 14.81 -7.96 -11.83
N LEU A 34 14.21 -9.12 -12.08
CA LEU A 34 14.32 -10.33 -11.25
C LEU A 34 14.76 -11.48 -12.15
N ASP A 35 15.85 -12.17 -11.80
CA ASP A 35 16.19 -13.47 -12.33
C ASP A 35 16.08 -14.48 -11.20
N ARG A 36 15.38 -15.57 -11.44
CA ARG A 36 15.17 -16.67 -10.48
C ARG A 36 15.59 -17.99 -11.10
N ALA A 37 16.32 -18.79 -10.32
CA ALA A 37 16.57 -20.20 -10.58
C ALA A 37 16.14 -21.03 -9.37
N SER A 38 15.15 -21.91 -9.56
CA SER A 38 14.62 -22.79 -8.52
C SER A 38 14.75 -24.24 -8.92
N GLY A 39 15.20 -25.10 -7.98
CA GLY A 39 15.20 -26.55 -8.13
C GLY A 39 14.29 -27.17 -7.06
N LEU A 40 13.52 -28.16 -7.42
CA LEU A 40 12.72 -28.98 -6.53
C LEU A 40 13.34 -30.36 -6.43
N PHE A 41 13.49 -30.87 -5.21
CA PHE A 41 14.07 -32.19 -4.97
C PHE A 41 13.13 -32.97 -4.04
N ARG A 42 12.96 -34.24 -4.31
CA ARG A 42 12.18 -35.18 -3.49
C ARG A 42 13.08 -36.22 -2.88
N LEU A 43 12.95 -36.44 -1.58
CA LEU A 43 13.60 -37.54 -0.90
C LEU A 43 12.93 -38.86 -1.29
N VAL A 44 13.72 -39.82 -1.80
CA VAL A 44 13.22 -41.14 -2.18
C VAL A 44 13.62 -42.20 -1.11
N PRO A 45 12.94 -43.35 -1.05
CA PRO A 45 13.35 -44.46 -0.21
C PRO A 45 14.81 -44.84 -0.52
N GLY A 46 15.68 -44.80 0.50
CA GLY A 46 17.14 -44.95 0.34
C GLY A 46 17.92 -43.70 0.77
N GLY A 47 17.24 -42.56 1.05
CA GLY A 47 17.86 -41.38 1.62
C GLY A 47 18.49 -40.43 0.57
N GLU A 48 18.27 -40.67 -0.70
CA GLU A 48 18.75 -39.78 -1.79
C GLU A 48 17.72 -38.70 -2.16
N PHE A 49 18.21 -37.49 -2.50
CA PHE A 49 17.40 -36.44 -3.07
C PHE A 49 17.43 -36.48 -4.62
N VAL A 50 16.30 -36.77 -5.21
CA VAL A 50 16.13 -36.82 -6.68
C VAL A 50 15.49 -35.52 -7.18
N ALA A 51 16.09 -34.92 -8.20
CA ALA A 51 15.54 -33.70 -8.80
C ALA A 51 14.18 -33.97 -9.44
N VAL A 52 13.21 -33.11 -9.15
CA VAL A 52 11.88 -33.09 -9.76
C VAL A 52 11.86 -31.94 -10.77
N PRO A 53 11.43 -32.16 -12.02
CA PRO A 53 11.33 -31.10 -13.01
C PRO A 53 10.42 -29.95 -12.51
N PHE A 54 10.98 -28.74 -12.41
CA PHE A 54 10.27 -27.53 -11.96
C PHE A 54 10.62 -26.33 -12.86
N PRO A 55 10.35 -26.41 -14.18
CA PRO A 55 10.75 -25.38 -15.12
C PRO A 55 10.04 -24.05 -14.88
N ALA A 56 8.79 -24.06 -14.39
CA ALA A 56 8.00 -22.84 -14.12
C ALA A 56 8.58 -21.98 -12.97
N GLY A 57 9.46 -22.53 -12.13
CA GLY A 57 10.15 -21.81 -11.05
C GLY A 57 11.42 -21.10 -11.51
N THR A 58 11.79 -21.20 -12.80
CA THR A 58 13.03 -20.61 -13.35
C THR A 58 12.69 -19.68 -14.50
N GLY A 59 13.23 -18.47 -14.47
CA GLY A 59 13.01 -17.45 -15.48
C GLY A 59 13.44 -16.06 -15.01
N GLY A 60 13.22 -15.06 -15.86
CA GLY A 60 13.47 -13.67 -15.56
C GLY A 60 12.21 -12.83 -15.80
N VAL A 61 12.11 -11.75 -15.05
CA VAL A 61 11.09 -10.69 -15.24
C VAL A 61 11.81 -9.35 -15.25
N THR A 62 11.55 -8.55 -16.27
CA THR A 62 12.04 -7.16 -16.35
C THR A 62 10.87 -6.21 -16.51
N GLU A 63 11.03 -4.99 -16.03
CA GLU A 63 10.08 -3.90 -16.21
C GLU A 63 10.82 -2.63 -16.59
N ASP A 64 10.39 -2.01 -17.66
CA ASP A 64 10.73 -0.65 -18.03
C ASP A 64 9.53 0.23 -17.72
N ARG A 65 9.68 1.20 -16.79
CA ARG A 65 8.60 2.08 -16.34
C ARG A 65 8.99 3.53 -16.50
N TYR A 66 8.07 4.32 -17.01
CA TYR A 66 8.19 5.76 -17.18
C TYR A 66 6.97 6.45 -16.60
N GLU A 67 7.19 7.48 -15.79
CA GLU A 67 6.14 8.27 -15.18
C GLU A 67 6.39 9.76 -15.41
N ALA A 68 5.32 10.52 -15.64
CA ALA A 68 5.36 11.97 -15.66
C ALA A 68 4.16 12.53 -14.92
N ILE A 69 4.40 13.45 -13.97
CA ILE A 69 3.39 14.08 -13.12
C ILE A 69 3.58 15.60 -13.13
N LEU A 70 2.52 16.33 -13.45
CA LEU A 70 2.41 17.77 -13.25
C LEU A 70 1.62 18.03 -11.97
N SER A 71 2.16 18.88 -11.09
CA SER A 71 1.53 19.25 -9.83
C SER A 71 1.33 20.77 -9.77
N LEU A 72 0.22 21.17 -9.15
CA LEU A 72 -0.14 22.55 -8.85
C LEU A 72 -0.53 22.64 -7.38
N SER A 73 0.08 23.57 -6.63
CA SER A 73 -0.31 23.91 -5.27
C SER A 73 -0.64 25.41 -5.18
N LYS A 74 -1.77 25.73 -4.57
CA LYS A 74 -2.23 27.12 -4.43
C LYS A 74 -2.94 27.34 -3.11
N GLN A 75 -2.55 28.40 -2.41
CA GLN A 75 -3.33 28.97 -1.32
C GLN A 75 -4.47 29.80 -1.93
N VAL A 76 -5.70 29.29 -1.88
CA VAL A 76 -6.89 29.94 -2.49
C VAL A 76 -7.42 31.03 -1.59
N THR A 77 -7.47 30.79 -0.27
CA THR A 77 -7.82 31.77 0.73
C THR A 77 -6.82 31.68 1.90
N ARG A 78 -6.96 32.52 2.92
CA ARG A 78 -6.10 32.43 4.13
C ARG A 78 -6.23 31.11 4.86
N THR A 79 -7.30 30.37 4.63
CA THR A 79 -7.64 29.14 5.36
C THR A 79 -7.78 27.92 4.46
N ILE A 80 -7.75 28.09 3.14
CA ILE A 80 -7.98 27.01 2.16
C ILE A 80 -6.79 26.91 1.22
N ALA A 81 -6.17 25.74 1.16
CA ALA A 81 -5.17 25.37 0.18
C ALA A 81 -5.69 24.23 -0.72
N VAL A 82 -5.34 24.28 -1.99
CA VAL A 82 -5.68 23.25 -2.98
C VAL A 82 -4.40 22.74 -3.62
N GLN A 83 -4.32 21.43 -3.79
CA GLN A 83 -3.29 20.77 -4.59
C GLN A 83 -3.93 19.87 -5.63
N VAL A 84 -3.46 19.97 -6.86
CA VAL A 84 -3.87 19.11 -7.98
C VAL A 84 -2.63 18.44 -8.54
N THR A 85 -2.70 17.15 -8.81
CA THR A 85 -1.69 16.42 -9.58
C THR A 85 -2.35 15.70 -10.73
N ALA A 86 -1.71 15.67 -11.90
CA ALA A 86 -2.18 14.93 -13.05
C ALA A 86 -0.99 14.41 -13.85
N GLY A 87 -1.10 13.21 -14.35
CA GLY A 87 -0.07 12.58 -15.14
C GLY A 87 -0.40 11.15 -15.51
N GLY A 88 0.61 10.38 -15.81
CA GLY A 88 0.43 8.98 -16.17
C GLY A 88 1.72 8.18 -16.10
N GLU A 89 1.53 6.90 -16.16
CA GLU A 89 2.57 5.89 -16.16
C GLU A 89 2.45 5.03 -17.42
N TYR A 90 3.58 4.76 -18.03
CA TYR A 90 3.76 3.70 -19.01
C TYR A 90 4.71 2.66 -18.43
N SER A 91 4.32 1.39 -18.47
CA SER A 91 5.21 0.29 -18.14
C SER A 91 5.16 -0.83 -19.18
N ARG A 92 6.29 -1.48 -19.37
CA ARG A 92 6.46 -2.68 -20.18
C ARG A 92 7.12 -3.75 -19.32
N ILE A 93 6.42 -4.88 -19.18
CA ILE A 93 6.91 -6.04 -18.44
C ILE A 93 7.18 -7.16 -19.41
N GLU A 94 8.35 -7.76 -19.30
CA GLU A 94 8.78 -8.90 -20.10
C GLU A 94 9.19 -10.05 -19.19
N GLN A 95 8.63 -11.21 -19.43
CA GLN A 95 9.01 -12.46 -18.78
C GLN A 95 9.75 -13.35 -19.76
N THR A 96 10.85 -13.94 -19.29
CA THR A 96 11.65 -14.94 -20.03
C THR A 96 11.51 -16.31 -19.38
N GLY A 97 11.89 -17.38 -20.11
CA GLY A 97 11.77 -18.75 -19.66
C GLY A 97 10.59 -19.49 -20.31
N PRO A 98 10.13 -20.60 -19.73
CA PRO A 98 9.09 -21.46 -20.33
C PRO A 98 7.73 -20.77 -20.52
N ALA A 99 7.43 -19.76 -19.68
CA ALA A 99 6.20 -18.98 -19.75
C ALA A 99 6.46 -17.56 -20.28
N ALA A 100 7.34 -17.39 -21.26
CA ALA A 100 7.71 -16.08 -21.82
C ALA A 100 6.48 -15.30 -22.29
N ASN A 101 6.40 -14.02 -21.88
CA ASN A 101 5.31 -13.12 -22.21
C ASN A 101 5.81 -11.66 -22.16
N SER A 102 5.19 -10.77 -22.94
CA SER A 102 5.46 -9.34 -22.89
C SER A 102 4.16 -8.55 -22.90
N ARG A 103 4.03 -7.57 -22.01
CA ARG A 103 2.84 -6.75 -21.87
C ARG A 103 3.21 -5.30 -21.58
N SER A 104 2.39 -4.38 -22.10
CA SER A 104 2.54 -2.95 -21.84
C SER A 104 1.25 -2.38 -21.26
N PHE A 105 1.41 -1.39 -20.38
CA PHE A 105 0.32 -0.73 -19.69
C PHE A 105 0.47 0.79 -19.79
N GLN A 106 -0.65 1.48 -19.99
CA GLN A 106 -0.75 2.94 -19.92
C GLN A 106 -1.81 3.25 -18.86
N ARG A 107 -1.45 3.98 -17.83
CA ARG A 107 -2.31 4.22 -16.68
C ARG A 107 -2.30 5.69 -16.27
N PRO A 108 -3.47 6.37 -16.25
CA PRO A 108 -3.57 7.73 -15.72
C PRO A 108 -3.40 7.70 -14.20
N LYS A 109 -2.74 8.73 -13.67
CA LYS A 109 -2.53 8.97 -12.24
C LYS A 109 -2.85 10.43 -11.93
N GLY A 110 -3.29 10.70 -10.72
CA GLY A 110 -3.53 12.06 -10.29
C GLY A 110 -4.22 12.16 -8.96
N SER A 111 -4.33 13.37 -8.44
CA SER A 111 -5.06 13.63 -7.22
C SER A 111 -5.56 15.07 -7.15
N LEU A 112 -6.62 15.26 -6.38
CA LEU A 112 -7.11 16.56 -5.92
C LEU A 112 -7.13 16.51 -4.39
N SER A 113 -6.49 17.48 -3.74
CA SER A 113 -6.51 17.66 -2.30
C SER A 113 -6.99 19.06 -1.96
N LEU A 114 -7.80 19.15 -0.93
CA LEU A 114 -8.24 20.41 -0.32
C LEU A 114 -7.89 20.35 1.17
N ALA A 115 -7.12 21.31 1.66
CA ALA A 115 -6.84 21.49 3.08
C ALA A 115 -7.54 22.75 3.58
N TRP A 116 -8.21 22.63 4.73
CA TRP A 116 -8.93 23.71 5.39
C TRP A 116 -8.41 23.88 6.81
N THR A 117 -7.86 25.06 7.09
CA THR A 117 -7.27 25.43 8.37
C THR A 117 -7.92 26.76 8.84
N PRO A 118 -9.13 26.71 9.41
CA PRO A 118 -9.89 27.91 9.79
C PRO A 118 -9.25 28.71 10.91
N GLY A 119 -8.18 28.19 11.48
CA GLY A 119 -7.41 28.83 12.53
C GLY A 119 -7.49 28.10 13.87
N GLY A 120 -6.48 28.35 14.69
CA GLY A 120 -6.39 27.96 16.09
C GLY A 120 -6.21 26.47 16.36
N LYS A 121 -7.27 25.71 16.38
CA LYS A 121 -7.24 24.37 17.01
C LYS A 121 -7.84 23.28 16.11
N PHE A 122 -8.21 23.60 14.90
CA PHE A 122 -8.85 22.67 13.98
C PHE A 122 -8.23 22.76 12.59
N ASP A 123 -7.99 21.63 11.98
CA ASP A 123 -7.67 21.49 10.56
C ASP A 123 -8.34 20.24 10.00
N ALA A 124 -8.68 20.29 8.72
CA ALA A 124 -9.26 19.18 8.00
C ALA A 124 -8.74 19.13 6.56
N SER A 125 -8.73 17.94 5.98
CA SER A 125 -8.40 17.77 4.57
C SER A 125 -9.27 16.71 3.92
N ILE A 126 -9.47 16.85 2.61
CA ILE A 126 -10.10 15.87 1.74
C ILE A 126 -9.16 15.64 0.57
N LYS A 127 -8.98 14.38 0.20
CA LYS A 127 -8.18 13.98 -0.96
C LYS A 127 -8.91 12.92 -1.77
N VAL A 128 -8.93 13.11 -3.09
CA VAL A 128 -9.32 12.09 -4.06
C VAL A 128 -8.11 11.80 -4.93
N ALA A 129 -7.79 10.53 -5.12
CA ALA A 129 -6.63 10.14 -5.91
C ALA A 129 -6.91 8.92 -6.80
N ARG A 130 -6.38 8.96 -8.03
CA ARG A 130 -6.24 7.79 -8.89
C ARG A 130 -4.82 7.28 -8.77
N LYS A 131 -4.68 6.02 -8.30
CA LYS A 131 -3.39 5.36 -8.08
C LYS A 131 -3.23 4.12 -8.94
N VAL A 132 -1.98 3.74 -9.18
CA VAL A 132 -1.58 2.50 -9.84
C VAL A 132 -0.63 1.77 -8.92
N GLY A 133 -0.94 0.50 -8.62
CA GLY A 133 -0.08 -0.39 -7.86
C GLY A 133 1.03 -0.98 -8.73
N GLN A 134 2.12 -1.38 -8.11
CA GLN A 134 3.19 -2.13 -8.77
C GLN A 134 2.93 -3.62 -8.68
N LEU A 135 3.33 -4.35 -9.72
CA LEU A 135 3.28 -5.81 -9.73
C LEU A 135 4.49 -6.38 -8.98
N SER A 136 4.25 -7.43 -8.23
CA SER A 136 5.33 -8.22 -7.63
C SER A 136 5.89 -9.18 -8.67
N PHE A 137 7.16 -9.07 -9.01
CA PHE A 137 7.81 -9.97 -9.97
C PHE A 137 7.80 -11.43 -9.51
N GLY A 138 7.74 -11.65 -8.18
CA GLY A 138 7.60 -12.98 -7.61
C GLY A 138 6.34 -13.70 -8.03
N ASP A 139 5.28 -12.95 -8.32
CA ASP A 139 3.97 -13.51 -8.70
C ASP A 139 3.92 -14.04 -10.14
N PHE A 140 4.92 -13.69 -10.96
CA PHE A 140 5.03 -14.18 -12.34
C PHE A 140 5.64 -15.59 -12.44
N LEU A 141 6.40 -16.00 -11.43
CA LEU A 141 7.15 -17.25 -11.42
C LEU A 141 6.56 -18.20 -10.37
N ALA A 142 6.44 -19.48 -10.73
CA ALA A 142 5.97 -20.49 -9.80
C ALA A 142 6.91 -20.63 -8.59
N SER A 143 6.34 -20.94 -7.43
CA SER A 143 7.07 -21.25 -6.21
C SER A 143 6.38 -22.36 -5.43
N VAL A 144 7.13 -23.07 -4.60
CA VAL A 144 6.63 -24.11 -3.70
C VAL A 144 7.06 -23.74 -2.29
N ALA A 145 6.09 -23.63 -1.39
CA ALA A 145 6.29 -23.48 0.04
C ALA A 145 6.21 -24.89 0.66
N LEU A 146 7.37 -25.44 1.02
CA LEU A 146 7.45 -26.82 1.56
C LEU A 146 6.88 -26.91 2.98
N ASP A 147 6.90 -25.80 3.72
CA ASP A 147 6.41 -25.74 5.10
C ASP A 147 4.88 -25.80 5.19
N ASP A 148 4.20 -25.28 4.17
CA ASP A 148 2.73 -25.16 4.13
C ASP A 148 2.09 -26.15 3.12
N ASP A 149 2.92 -26.98 2.46
CA ASP A 149 2.51 -27.88 1.35
C ASP A 149 1.73 -27.14 0.24
N ASN A 150 2.08 -25.86 0.04
CA ASN A 150 1.41 -24.97 -0.88
C ASN A 150 2.23 -24.70 -2.14
N GLN A 151 1.55 -24.66 -3.29
CA GLN A 151 2.14 -24.40 -4.59
C GLN A 151 1.52 -23.14 -5.19
N ASN A 152 2.35 -22.14 -5.47
CA ASN A 152 1.97 -20.98 -6.25
C ASN A 152 2.40 -21.19 -7.71
N ALA A 153 1.43 -21.26 -8.61
CA ALA A 153 1.67 -21.55 -10.03
C ALA A 153 2.37 -20.42 -10.79
N GLY A 154 2.44 -19.22 -10.21
CA GLY A 154 2.84 -18.01 -10.93
C GLY A 154 1.78 -17.57 -11.96
N ASN A 155 1.73 -16.28 -12.28
CA ASN A 155 0.77 -15.77 -13.27
C ASN A 155 1.37 -14.64 -14.10
N ASN A 156 1.65 -14.91 -15.36
CA ASN A 156 2.20 -13.94 -16.31
C ASN A 156 1.12 -13.05 -16.96
N ALA A 157 -0.15 -13.26 -16.65
CA ALA A 157 -1.27 -12.46 -17.13
C ALA A 157 -1.69 -11.33 -16.15
N LEU A 158 -0.95 -11.13 -15.06
CA LEU A 158 -1.25 -10.09 -14.07
C LEU A 158 -1.24 -8.69 -14.68
N ARG A 159 -2.18 -7.88 -14.23
CA ARG A 159 -2.30 -6.45 -14.56
C ARG A 159 -2.11 -5.62 -13.30
N PRO A 160 -1.47 -4.43 -13.40
CA PRO A 160 -1.35 -3.53 -12.25
C PRO A 160 -2.72 -3.16 -11.69
N VAL A 161 -2.89 -3.30 -10.38
CA VAL A 161 -4.08 -2.85 -9.66
C VAL A 161 -4.20 -1.34 -9.80
N GLN A 162 -5.40 -0.84 -10.03
CA GLN A 162 -5.69 0.58 -9.99
C GLN A 162 -6.68 0.86 -8.87
N SER A 163 -6.63 2.06 -8.29
CA SER A 163 -7.63 2.45 -7.30
C SER A 163 -8.07 3.90 -7.45
N TRP A 164 -9.30 4.15 -7.03
CA TRP A 164 -9.79 5.45 -6.62
C TRP A 164 -9.80 5.48 -5.10
N ASP A 165 -8.99 6.38 -4.55
CA ASP A 165 -8.88 6.60 -3.11
C ASP A 165 -9.60 7.90 -2.75
N PHE A 166 -10.43 7.85 -1.72
CA PHE A 166 -11.08 9.00 -1.10
C PHE A 166 -10.67 9.03 0.38
N ASP A 167 -9.92 10.04 0.78
CA ASP A 167 -9.42 10.21 2.14
C ASP A 167 -9.98 11.50 2.74
N VAL A 168 -10.45 11.44 3.97
CA VAL A 168 -10.85 12.57 4.80
C VAL A 168 -10.09 12.51 6.12
N GLU A 169 -9.49 13.62 6.50
CA GLU A 169 -8.81 13.77 7.78
C GLU A 169 -9.33 15.00 8.53
N ALA A 170 -9.50 14.89 9.83
CA ALA A 170 -9.85 15.99 10.69
C ALA A 170 -9.01 15.92 11.99
N ASN A 171 -8.36 17.02 12.33
CA ASN A 171 -7.54 17.17 13.53
C ASN A 171 -8.15 18.25 14.45
N ARG A 172 -8.29 17.92 15.72
CA ARG A 172 -8.72 18.85 16.74
C ARG A 172 -7.75 18.88 17.93
N ARG A 173 -7.26 20.07 18.25
CA ARG A 173 -6.47 20.31 19.45
C ARG A 173 -7.36 20.91 20.55
N PHE A 174 -7.33 20.33 21.73
CA PHE A 174 -8.13 20.75 22.89
C PHE A 174 -7.29 21.55 23.88
N GLY A 175 -6.23 22.21 23.40
CA GLY A 175 -5.31 23.00 24.23
C GLY A 175 -4.53 22.09 25.20
N PRO A 176 -4.61 22.38 26.53
CA PRO A 176 -3.85 21.58 27.50
C PRO A 176 -4.39 20.16 27.70
N TRP A 177 -5.57 19.84 27.16
CA TRP A 177 -6.16 18.49 27.23
C TRP A 177 -5.62 17.49 26.21
N GLY A 178 -4.96 17.97 25.16
CA GLY A 178 -4.41 17.08 24.13
C GLY A 178 -5.01 17.29 22.75
N SER A 179 -5.17 16.22 21.98
CA SER A 179 -5.61 16.25 20.58
C SER A 179 -6.35 14.98 20.17
N LEU A 180 -7.16 15.10 19.13
CA LEU A 180 -7.83 13.99 18.45
C LEU A 180 -7.66 14.17 16.94
N LYS A 181 -7.27 13.10 16.27
CA LYS A 181 -7.23 12.96 14.82
C LYS A 181 -8.22 11.86 14.41
N LEU A 182 -9.06 12.14 13.44
CA LEU A 182 -9.96 11.19 12.81
C LEU A 182 -9.62 11.10 11.33
N GLU A 183 -9.53 9.89 10.83
CA GLU A 183 -9.27 9.60 9.43
C GLU A 183 -10.33 8.63 8.92
N TYR A 184 -10.88 8.93 7.75
CA TYR A 184 -11.70 8.02 6.99
C TYR A 184 -11.06 7.82 5.63
N SER A 185 -10.91 6.58 5.20
CA SER A 185 -10.48 6.24 3.84
C SER A 185 -11.46 5.26 3.20
N HIS A 186 -11.81 5.55 1.95
CA HIS A 186 -12.52 4.64 1.07
C HIS A 186 -11.68 4.40 -0.17
N ARG A 187 -11.52 3.13 -0.55
CA ARG A 187 -10.81 2.74 -1.77
C ARG A 187 -11.68 1.81 -2.59
N ARG A 188 -11.77 2.12 -3.88
CA ARG A 188 -12.33 1.22 -4.88
C ARG A 188 -11.19 0.78 -5.78
N PHE A 189 -10.98 -0.52 -5.84
CA PHE A 189 -9.95 -1.16 -6.64
C PHE A 189 -10.54 -1.69 -7.94
N GLU A 190 -9.77 -1.58 -9.01
CA GLU A 190 -9.96 -2.23 -10.29
C GLU A 190 -8.78 -3.18 -10.53
N ASP A 191 -9.04 -4.33 -11.15
CA ASP A 191 -8.02 -5.37 -11.37
C ASP A 191 -7.37 -5.83 -10.05
N PHE A 192 -8.13 -5.94 -8.94
CA PHE A 192 -7.61 -6.32 -7.63
C PHE A 192 -6.92 -7.69 -7.70
N ILE A 193 -5.74 -7.80 -7.08
CA ILE A 193 -4.95 -9.04 -7.06
C ILE A 193 -5.12 -9.71 -5.70
N ASP A 194 -5.60 -10.95 -5.73
CA ASP A 194 -5.69 -11.82 -4.55
C ASP A 194 -5.43 -13.28 -4.94
N PHE A 195 -5.37 -14.15 -3.94
CA PHE A 195 -5.21 -15.58 -4.15
C PHE A 195 -6.52 -16.23 -4.62
N PHE A 196 -6.39 -17.18 -5.51
CA PHE A 196 -7.46 -18.07 -5.91
C PHE A 196 -6.93 -19.50 -6.10
N PRO A 197 -7.75 -20.53 -5.76
CA PRO A 197 -7.38 -21.93 -5.93
C PRO A 197 -7.33 -22.31 -7.41
N LEU A 198 -6.50 -23.31 -7.74
CA LEU A 198 -6.39 -23.88 -9.07
C LEU A 198 -7.06 -25.26 -9.11
N ASP A 199 -7.70 -25.61 -10.22
CA ASP A 199 -8.33 -26.92 -10.43
C ASP A 199 -7.33 -28.09 -10.32
N THR A 200 -6.05 -27.81 -10.56
CA THR A 200 -4.95 -28.77 -10.47
C THR A 200 -4.37 -28.92 -9.06
N GLY A 201 -4.94 -28.24 -8.08
CA GLY A 201 -4.38 -28.11 -6.73
C GLY A 201 -3.36 -26.96 -6.62
N GLY A 202 -3.19 -26.44 -5.40
CA GLY A 202 -2.41 -25.23 -5.13
C GLY A 202 -3.22 -23.95 -5.39
N GLU A 203 -2.51 -22.83 -5.47
CA GLU A 203 -3.09 -21.52 -5.68
C GLU A 203 -2.27 -20.65 -6.65
N ALA A 204 -2.85 -19.58 -7.13
CA ALA A 204 -2.17 -18.53 -7.87
C ALA A 204 -2.68 -17.15 -7.44
N ARG A 205 -1.83 -16.14 -7.61
CA ARG A 205 -2.29 -14.75 -7.54
C ARG A 205 -2.84 -14.32 -8.89
N GLY A 206 -4.00 -13.68 -8.89
CA GLY A 206 -4.66 -13.23 -10.11
C GLY A 206 -5.47 -11.96 -9.92
N ASN A 207 -5.78 -11.30 -11.03
CA ASN A 207 -6.74 -10.20 -11.01
C ASN A 207 -8.15 -10.79 -10.89
N ILE A 208 -8.73 -10.71 -9.70
CA ILE A 208 -10.02 -11.33 -9.37
C ILE A 208 -11.21 -10.37 -9.51
N GLY A 209 -10.98 -9.17 -10.05
CA GLY A 209 -12.04 -8.20 -10.33
C GLY A 209 -11.95 -6.94 -9.49
N ASP A 210 -13.12 -6.35 -9.21
CA ASP A 210 -13.23 -5.15 -8.40
C ASP A 210 -13.26 -5.49 -6.91
N ALA A 211 -12.71 -4.60 -6.10
CA ALA A 211 -12.74 -4.72 -4.66
C ALA A 211 -12.96 -3.35 -4.02
N SER A 212 -13.39 -3.32 -2.77
CA SER A 212 -13.54 -2.08 -2.03
C SER A 212 -13.04 -2.21 -0.60
N SER A 213 -12.63 -1.08 -0.02
CA SER A 213 -12.31 -1.01 1.39
C SER A 213 -12.78 0.30 2.00
N HIS A 214 -13.23 0.23 3.23
CA HIS A 214 -13.53 1.38 4.08
C HIS A 214 -12.72 1.21 5.36
N ARG A 215 -12.08 2.28 5.81
CA ARG A 215 -11.33 2.29 7.07
C ARG A 215 -11.61 3.59 7.82
N ILE A 216 -11.85 3.46 9.12
CA ILE A 216 -11.91 4.58 10.05
C ILE A 216 -10.76 4.38 11.04
N THR A 217 -9.98 5.43 11.26
CA THR A 217 -8.90 5.45 12.25
C THR A 217 -9.08 6.65 13.16
N ALA A 218 -8.95 6.43 14.45
CA ALA A 218 -8.94 7.49 15.47
C ALA A 218 -7.64 7.39 16.24
N THR A 219 -6.90 8.51 16.32
CA THR A 219 -5.73 8.62 17.20
C THR A 219 -5.88 9.83 18.08
N GLY A 220 -5.56 9.67 19.36
CA GLY A 220 -5.75 10.75 20.33
C GLY A 220 -4.72 10.73 21.44
N THR A 221 -4.45 11.91 21.96
CA THR A 221 -3.70 12.09 23.21
C THR A 221 -4.58 12.82 24.18
N LEU A 222 -4.76 12.25 25.38
CA LEU A 222 -5.41 12.90 26.50
C LEU A 222 -4.38 13.20 27.59
N LYS A 223 -4.27 14.45 27.99
CA LYS A 223 -3.43 14.92 29.10
C LYS A 223 -4.28 15.26 30.28
N LEU A 224 -3.90 14.82 31.46
CA LEU A 224 -4.66 15.01 32.68
C LEU A 224 -4.12 16.14 33.58
N ASP A 225 -3.14 16.92 33.09
CA ASP A 225 -2.63 18.12 33.75
C ASP A 225 -3.74 19.11 34.19
N PRO A 226 -4.80 19.37 33.36
CA PRO A 226 -5.84 20.33 33.73
C PRO A 226 -6.66 19.95 34.98
N ILE A 227 -6.68 18.65 35.33
CA ILE A 227 -7.36 18.17 36.55
C ILE A 227 -6.40 17.89 37.71
N GLY A 228 -5.14 18.34 37.59
CA GLY A 228 -4.14 18.22 38.66
C GLY A 228 -3.26 16.97 38.59
N ALA A 229 -3.54 16.01 37.71
CA ALA A 229 -2.72 14.83 37.47
C ALA A 229 -1.56 15.18 36.51
N LYS A 230 -0.60 15.97 37.01
CA LYS A 230 0.52 16.52 36.25
C LYS A 230 1.40 15.42 35.68
N GLY A 231 1.72 15.52 34.39
CA GLY A 231 2.58 14.59 33.68
C GLY A 231 1.90 13.27 33.27
N VAL A 232 0.59 13.13 33.51
CA VAL A 232 -0.19 11.97 33.10
C VAL A 232 -0.70 12.16 31.66
N ARG A 233 -0.40 11.19 30.78
CA ARG A 233 -0.84 11.15 29.40
C ARG A 233 -1.38 9.77 29.04
N ILE A 234 -2.45 9.75 28.25
CA ILE A 234 -3.02 8.56 27.63
C ILE A 234 -3.03 8.80 26.12
N ASP A 235 -2.32 7.94 25.39
CA ASP A 235 -2.34 7.90 23.94
C ASP A 235 -3.21 6.71 23.49
N ILE A 236 -4.14 6.95 22.56
CA ILE A 236 -5.07 5.95 22.06
C ILE A 236 -4.97 5.93 20.54
N ALA A 237 -4.89 4.74 19.97
CA ALA A 237 -5.06 4.50 18.54
C ALA A 237 -6.07 3.37 18.35
N ALA A 238 -7.06 3.59 17.51
CA ALA A 238 -8.07 2.60 17.18
C ALA A 238 -8.41 2.68 15.68
N ALA A 239 -8.59 1.53 15.06
CA ALA A 239 -9.07 1.46 13.69
C ALA A 239 -10.07 0.33 13.52
N THR A 240 -11.00 0.53 12.59
CA THR A 240 -11.88 -0.50 12.05
C THR A 240 -11.91 -0.42 10.54
N ALA A 241 -12.01 -1.56 9.86
CA ALA A 241 -12.09 -1.62 8.40
C ALA A 241 -13.14 -2.64 7.95
N SER A 242 -13.81 -2.31 6.85
CA SER A 242 -14.58 -3.24 6.04
C SER A 242 -13.88 -3.41 4.70
N LEU A 243 -13.65 -4.66 4.32
CA LEU A 243 -12.89 -5.05 3.13
C LEU A 243 -13.75 -6.05 2.38
N GLY A 244 -14.03 -5.79 1.12
CA GLY A 244 -14.88 -6.67 0.31
C GLY A 244 -14.32 -6.90 -1.08
N VAL A 245 -14.25 -8.14 -1.48
CA VAL A 245 -14.01 -8.60 -2.83
C VAL A 245 -14.98 -9.69 -3.18
N THR A 246 -15.54 -9.68 -4.40
CA THR A 246 -16.36 -10.77 -4.87
C THR A 246 -15.46 -11.95 -5.23
N ASP A 247 -15.64 -13.06 -4.54
CA ASP A 247 -14.92 -14.29 -4.82
C ASP A 247 -15.33 -14.83 -6.21
N PRO A 248 -14.40 -15.06 -7.13
CA PRO A 248 -14.71 -15.43 -8.51
C PRO A 248 -15.32 -16.84 -8.66
N PHE A 249 -15.21 -17.71 -7.64
CA PHE A 249 -15.74 -19.07 -7.69
C PHE A 249 -17.12 -19.17 -7.06
N THR A 250 -17.33 -18.53 -5.92
CA THR A 250 -18.56 -18.62 -5.18
C THR A 250 -19.55 -17.51 -5.52
N GLY A 251 -19.06 -16.40 -6.08
CA GLY A 251 -19.84 -15.17 -6.31
C GLY A 251 -20.22 -14.43 -5.02
N LEU A 252 -19.74 -14.88 -3.87
CA LEU A 252 -20.01 -14.26 -2.58
C LEU A 252 -18.95 -13.22 -2.23
N GLU A 253 -19.35 -12.21 -1.48
CA GLU A 253 -18.42 -11.23 -0.92
C GLU A 253 -17.60 -11.87 0.21
N ARG A 254 -16.28 -11.63 0.22
CA ARG A 254 -15.37 -12.02 1.29
C ARG A 254 -14.37 -10.91 1.60
N PRO A 255 -13.77 -10.91 2.79
CA PRO A 255 -12.64 -10.02 3.09
C PRO A 255 -11.42 -10.31 2.20
N PHE A 256 -10.53 -9.33 2.11
CA PHE A 256 -9.21 -9.53 1.48
C PHE A 256 -8.40 -10.55 2.28
N SER A 257 -7.59 -11.33 1.59
CA SER A 257 -6.65 -12.24 2.25
C SER A 257 -5.60 -11.45 3.04
N ASN A 258 -5.22 -11.99 4.22
CA ASN A 258 -4.14 -11.44 5.06
C ASN A 258 -4.27 -9.96 5.45
N ASN A 259 -5.45 -9.54 5.91
CA ASN A 259 -5.69 -8.15 6.32
C ASN A 259 -6.14 -8.04 7.77
N THR A 260 -5.62 -7.02 8.48
CA THR A 260 -6.08 -6.65 9.81
C THR A 260 -7.29 -5.71 9.67
N ILE A 261 -8.42 -6.09 10.25
CA ILE A 261 -9.67 -5.35 10.17
C ILE A 261 -9.76 -4.34 11.30
N ASP A 262 -9.59 -4.79 12.53
CA ASP A 262 -9.76 -3.98 13.73
C ASP A 262 -8.53 -4.04 14.62
N TYR A 263 -8.20 -2.91 15.25
CA TYR A 263 -7.25 -2.88 16.35
C TYR A 263 -7.57 -1.74 17.32
N ILE A 264 -7.18 -1.90 18.57
CA ILE A 264 -7.14 -0.86 19.60
C ILE A 264 -5.78 -0.97 20.28
N GLU A 265 -5.15 0.18 20.44
CA GLU A 265 -3.93 0.35 21.23
C GLU A 265 -4.15 1.49 22.22
N ALA A 266 -3.78 1.29 23.48
CA ALA A 266 -3.85 2.33 24.48
C ALA A 266 -2.56 2.32 25.32
N ASN A 267 -1.90 3.47 25.39
CA ASN A 267 -0.67 3.66 26.14
C ASN A 267 -0.88 4.72 27.21
N PHE A 268 -0.73 4.32 28.46
CA PHE A 268 -0.68 5.21 29.63
C PHE A 268 0.79 5.54 29.95
N ARG A 269 1.08 6.80 30.22
CA ARG A 269 2.37 7.27 30.71
C ARG A 269 2.20 8.33 31.78
N HIS A 270 2.99 8.22 32.85
CA HIS A 270 3.11 9.26 33.87
C HIS A 270 4.58 9.65 34.04
N ASP A 271 4.90 10.89 33.68
CA ASP A 271 6.16 11.54 34.02
C ASP A 271 6.00 12.24 35.36
N VAL A 272 6.60 11.71 36.43
CA VAL A 272 6.40 12.21 37.78
C VAL A 272 7.06 13.59 37.94
N ALA A 273 6.23 14.61 38.11
CA ALA A 273 6.69 16.00 38.17
C ALA A 273 7.73 16.21 39.29
N GLY A 274 8.85 16.87 38.98
CA GLY A 274 9.94 17.15 39.91
C GLY A 274 10.86 15.97 40.23
N SER A 275 10.81 14.92 39.44
CA SER A 275 11.68 13.75 39.58
C SER A 275 12.12 13.23 38.19
N ASP A 276 13.10 12.32 38.13
CA ASP A 276 13.54 11.59 36.93
C ASP A 276 12.75 10.30 36.70
N TRP A 277 11.66 10.08 37.43
CA TRP A 277 10.85 8.88 37.35
C TRP A 277 9.75 9.02 36.31
N ALA A 278 9.63 8.01 35.46
CA ALA A 278 8.49 7.84 34.56
C ALA A 278 8.08 6.37 34.55
N TYR A 279 6.77 6.12 34.47
CA TYR A 279 6.24 4.77 34.30
C TYR A 279 5.03 4.78 33.37
N GLY A 280 4.73 3.62 32.82
CA GLY A 280 3.64 3.47 31.87
C GLY A 280 3.24 2.01 31.70
N ALA A 281 2.11 1.84 31.04
CA ALA A 281 1.57 0.56 30.63
C ALA A 281 0.86 0.72 29.27
N GLY A 282 0.84 -0.34 28.48
CA GLY A 282 0.15 -0.37 27.19
C GLY A 282 -0.57 -1.69 26.95
N LEU A 283 -1.56 -1.65 26.10
CA LEU A 283 -2.28 -2.83 25.59
C LEU A 283 -2.48 -2.72 24.08
#